data_6349dfb6138f53dbd2279dd47d7c5556
#
_entry.id   6349dfb6138f53dbd2279dd47d7c5556
#
_cell.length_a   1.000
_cell.length_b   1.000
_cell.length_c   1.000
_cell.angle_alpha   90.00
_cell.angle_beta   90.00
_cell.angle_gamma   90.00
#
_symmetry.space_group_name_H-M   'P 1'
#
loop_
_entity.id
_entity.type
_entity.pdbx_description
1 polymer ?
#
loop_
_entity_poly.entity_id
_entity_poly.type
_entity_poly.pdbx_seq_one_letter_code
_entity_poly.pdbx_strand_id
1 'polypeptide(L)'
;MKGEWTPPDVRDTVIDFVNEWSDKTEISAARLIRWIGIRQGKFYDWRARYGRVNEHNGWIPRDWWLEDWEKEAIIAFHAAHPLEGYRRLCFMMLDAGVVAVSPTSTWRVLHAAGLLRRFGKASKKGTGFVQPLAPHEHWHVDISYINIGGTFYYLCSLLDGCSRYIVHWDIREAMTEGDVEIIVQAAREKFPGAAPRIISDNGPQFIARDFKDFIRICGMTHVRTSPFYPQSNGKIERWHKSLKTECIRPGTPLNLDDARRIITGYIAHYNNVRLHSAIGYLAPKDKLEGREKGIFAERDRRIEEARQRRKLARQAEREEQAVDTALLAAVN
;
A
#
# COMPACT_ATOMS: atom_id res chain seq x y z
N MET A 1 -39.67 4.22 -2.30
CA MET A 1 -38.61 4.57 -1.34
C MET A 1 -37.67 3.37 -1.13
N LYS A 2 -36.69 3.20 -1.98
CA LYS A 2 -35.65 2.18 -1.80
C LYS A 2 -34.44 2.84 -1.09
N GLY A 3 -34.23 2.48 0.18
CA GLY A 3 -32.99 2.81 0.88
C GLY A 3 -32.82 4.23 1.44
N GLU A 4 -33.83 5.08 1.34
CA GLU A 4 -33.77 6.42 1.95
C GLU A 4 -34.06 6.35 3.45
N TRP A 5 -33.27 7.08 4.21
CA TRP A 5 -33.46 7.26 5.63
C TRP A 5 -34.71 8.17 5.87
N THR A 6 -35.61 7.74 6.75
CA THR A 6 -36.79 8.48 7.08
C THR A 6 -36.69 8.97 8.53
N PRO A 7 -36.75 10.30 8.78
CA PRO A 7 -36.76 10.85 10.14
C PRO A 7 -37.85 10.26 11.02
N PRO A 8 -37.66 10.18 12.36
CA PRO A 8 -38.65 9.62 13.28
C PRO A 8 -40.01 10.32 13.24
N ASP A 9 -40.00 11.63 13.15
CA ASP A 9 -41.22 12.50 13.05
C ASP A 9 -42.02 12.20 11.77
N VAL A 10 -41.34 12.11 10.62
CA VAL A 10 -41.97 11.74 9.34
C VAL A 10 -42.52 10.32 9.38
N ARG A 11 -41.79 9.39 10.01
CA ARG A 11 -42.24 8.02 10.21
C ARG A 11 -43.53 7.97 11.02
N ASP A 12 -43.54 8.66 12.14
CA ASP A 12 -44.67 8.67 13.08
C ASP A 12 -45.87 9.36 12.46
N THR A 13 -45.70 10.48 11.74
CA THR A 13 -46.76 11.12 10.95
C THR A 13 -47.39 10.19 9.91
N VAL A 14 -46.61 9.35 9.25
CA VAL A 14 -47.14 8.34 8.30
C VAL A 14 -47.94 7.27 9.01
N ILE A 15 -47.52 6.85 10.21
CA ILE A 15 -48.26 5.87 11.01
C ILE A 15 -49.58 6.46 11.46
N ASP A 16 -49.58 7.69 11.98
CA ASP A 16 -50.78 8.41 12.40
C ASP A 16 -51.76 8.57 11.24
N PHE A 17 -51.28 8.99 10.08
CA PHE A 17 -52.12 9.10 8.88
C PHE A 17 -52.77 7.77 8.50
N VAL A 18 -52.05 6.68 8.48
CA VAL A 18 -52.60 5.35 8.12
C VAL A 18 -53.61 4.88 9.15
N ASN A 19 -53.36 5.07 10.46
CA ASN A 19 -54.28 4.70 11.52
C ASN A 19 -55.56 5.55 11.45
N GLU A 20 -55.42 6.88 11.40
CA GLU A 20 -56.56 7.83 11.36
C GLU A 20 -57.47 7.56 10.16
N TRP A 21 -56.90 7.39 8.97
CA TRP A 21 -57.73 7.17 7.76
C TRP A 21 -58.28 5.75 7.66
N SER A 22 -57.62 4.75 8.25
CA SER A 22 -58.15 3.40 8.36
C SER A 22 -59.37 3.36 9.30
N ASP A 23 -59.35 4.17 10.36
CA ASP A 23 -60.45 4.25 11.34
C ASP A 23 -61.62 5.12 10.83
N LYS A 24 -61.35 6.19 10.07
CA LYS A 24 -62.34 7.11 9.52
C LYS A 24 -63.01 6.62 8.24
N THR A 25 -62.48 5.64 7.58
CA THR A 25 -62.95 5.14 6.28
C THR A 25 -63.00 3.62 6.27
N GLU A 26 -63.70 3.03 5.31
CA GLU A 26 -63.71 1.59 5.08
C GLU A 26 -62.47 1.07 4.36
N ILE A 27 -61.43 1.93 4.22
CA ILE A 27 -60.16 1.58 3.51
C ILE A 27 -59.23 0.88 4.48
N SER A 28 -58.83 -0.35 4.15
CA SER A 28 -57.91 -1.09 4.98
C SER A 28 -56.50 -0.44 5.02
N ALA A 29 -55.86 -0.49 6.17
CA ALA A 29 -54.48 -0.01 6.34
C ALA A 29 -53.51 -0.56 5.27
N ALA A 30 -53.66 -1.82 4.86
CA ALA A 30 -52.89 -2.43 3.80
C ALA A 30 -53.00 -1.72 2.45
N ARG A 31 -54.21 -1.17 2.13
CA ARG A 31 -54.44 -0.45 0.91
C ARG A 31 -53.85 0.96 0.96
N LEU A 32 -53.92 1.65 2.10
CA LEU A 32 -53.32 2.94 2.34
C LEU A 32 -51.79 2.85 2.26
N ILE A 33 -51.21 1.86 2.93
CA ILE A 33 -49.75 1.60 2.89
C ILE A 33 -49.25 1.39 1.46
N ARG A 34 -50.03 0.65 0.64
CA ARG A 34 -49.73 0.41 -0.77
C ARG A 34 -49.76 1.71 -1.59
N TRP A 35 -50.75 2.58 -1.36
CA TRP A 35 -50.85 3.87 -2.05
C TRP A 35 -49.70 4.81 -1.69
N ILE A 36 -49.27 4.84 -0.44
CA ILE A 36 -48.13 5.61 0.02
C ILE A 36 -46.81 5.05 -0.57
N GLY A 37 -46.81 3.81 -1.11
CA GLY A 37 -45.63 3.16 -1.72
C GLY A 37 -44.66 2.59 -0.70
N ILE A 38 -45.13 2.28 0.51
CA ILE A 38 -44.31 1.66 1.56
C ILE A 38 -44.56 0.16 1.56
N ARG A 39 -43.49 -0.64 1.79
CA ARG A 39 -43.64 -2.09 1.99
C ARG A 39 -44.32 -2.36 3.33
N GLN A 40 -45.30 -3.27 3.34
CA GLN A 40 -46.03 -3.64 4.57
C GLN A 40 -45.10 -3.97 5.75
N GLY A 41 -44.08 -4.83 5.53
CA GLY A 41 -43.14 -5.17 6.60
C GLY A 41 -42.41 -3.95 7.17
N LYS A 42 -42.03 -2.96 6.31
CA LYS A 42 -41.41 -1.72 6.78
C LYS A 42 -42.40 -0.86 7.61
N PHE A 43 -43.66 -0.80 7.24
CA PHE A 43 -44.68 -0.06 8.00
C PHE A 43 -44.90 -0.67 9.39
N TYR A 44 -45.02 -2.00 9.50
CA TYR A 44 -45.21 -2.64 10.81
C TYR A 44 -43.93 -2.57 11.68
N ASP A 45 -42.75 -2.60 11.11
CA ASP A 45 -41.50 -2.28 11.81
C ASP A 45 -41.51 -0.83 12.36
N TRP A 46 -42.01 0.10 11.58
CA TRP A 46 -42.18 1.50 11.99
C TRP A 46 -43.15 1.62 13.14
N ARG A 47 -44.31 0.95 13.02
CA ARG A 47 -45.36 0.95 14.04
C ARG A 47 -44.87 0.38 15.38
N ALA A 48 -44.05 -0.66 15.36
CA ALA A 48 -43.42 -1.24 16.56
C ALA A 48 -42.45 -0.26 17.26
N ARG A 49 -41.96 0.74 16.52
CA ARG A 49 -41.01 1.76 16.99
C ARG A 49 -41.63 3.16 17.09
N TYR A 50 -42.95 3.25 17.05
CA TYR A 50 -43.68 4.51 17.19
C TYR A 50 -43.29 5.26 18.47
N GLY A 51 -43.04 6.56 18.37
CA GLY A 51 -42.62 7.43 19.48
C GLY A 51 -41.14 7.22 19.92
N ARG A 52 -40.40 6.32 19.29
CA ARG A 52 -38.97 6.08 19.63
C ARG A 52 -38.05 6.74 18.60
N VAL A 53 -36.92 7.27 19.07
CA VAL A 53 -35.87 7.75 18.17
C VAL A 53 -35.35 6.58 17.35
N ASN A 54 -34.96 6.81 16.09
CA ASN A 54 -34.39 5.80 15.24
C ASN A 54 -32.96 5.46 15.69
N GLU A 55 -32.80 4.71 16.76
CA GLU A 55 -31.50 4.26 17.28
C GLU A 55 -30.72 3.46 16.25
N HIS A 56 -31.39 2.87 15.27
CA HIS A 56 -30.80 1.95 14.29
C HIS A 56 -29.90 2.60 13.25
N ASN A 57 -29.99 3.90 13.04
CA ASN A 57 -29.19 4.67 12.08
C ASN A 57 -28.43 5.82 12.75
N GLY A 58 -28.45 5.89 14.06
CA GLY A 58 -27.54 6.75 14.78
C GLY A 58 -26.10 6.36 14.43
N TRP A 59 -25.27 7.34 14.19
CA TRP A 59 -23.83 7.17 14.04
C TRP A 59 -23.23 6.80 15.41
N ILE A 60 -23.67 5.65 15.97
CA ILE A 60 -23.05 5.11 17.18
C ILE A 60 -21.70 4.57 16.75
N PRO A 61 -20.61 5.18 17.18
CA PRO A 61 -19.26 4.72 16.83
C PRO A 61 -19.09 3.27 17.23
N ARG A 62 -18.67 2.43 16.28
CA ARG A 62 -18.38 1.02 16.56
C ARG A 62 -16.98 0.91 17.13
N ASP A 63 -16.72 -0.10 17.92
CA ASP A 63 -15.47 -0.31 18.66
C ASP A 63 -14.19 -0.25 17.80
N TRP A 64 -14.30 -0.54 16.50
CA TRP A 64 -13.18 -0.50 15.56
C TRP A 64 -13.07 0.78 14.72
N TRP A 65 -13.95 1.77 14.91
CA TRP A 65 -13.85 3.01 14.18
C TRP A 65 -12.65 3.81 14.67
N LEU A 66 -12.01 4.48 13.71
CA LEU A 66 -10.88 5.36 14.03
C LEU A 66 -11.34 6.54 14.85
N GLU A 67 -10.53 6.91 15.81
CA GLU A 67 -10.64 8.13 16.57
C GLU A 67 -10.25 9.33 15.70
N ASP A 68 -10.70 10.54 16.06
CA ASP A 68 -10.43 11.71 15.23
C ASP A 68 -8.95 12.06 15.16
N TRP A 69 -8.24 11.93 16.28
CA TRP A 69 -6.78 12.11 16.30
C TRP A 69 -6.05 11.13 15.36
N GLU A 70 -6.54 9.92 15.18
CA GLU A 70 -5.95 8.93 14.26
C GLU A 70 -6.16 9.35 12.80
N LYS A 71 -7.33 9.93 12.48
CA LYS A 71 -7.61 10.48 11.15
C LYS A 71 -6.73 11.68 10.85
N GLU A 72 -6.58 12.58 11.82
CA GLU A 72 -5.69 13.74 11.72
C GLU A 72 -4.23 13.33 11.53
N ALA A 73 -3.75 12.35 12.31
CA ALA A 73 -2.39 11.82 12.18
C ALA A 73 -2.13 11.21 10.79
N ILE A 74 -3.10 10.49 10.20
CA ILE A 74 -2.99 9.97 8.83
C ILE A 74 -2.86 11.10 7.81
N ILE A 75 -3.67 12.16 7.95
CA ILE A 75 -3.64 13.31 7.04
C ILE A 75 -2.32 14.08 7.17
N ALA A 76 -1.88 14.34 8.40
CA ALA A 76 -0.61 15.02 8.66
C ALA A 76 0.60 14.23 8.13
N PHE A 77 0.60 12.91 8.32
CA PHE A 77 1.66 12.06 7.81
C PHE A 77 1.68 12.03 6.27
N HIS A 78 0.51 12.04 5.61
CA HIS A 78 0.42 12.16 4.16
C HIS A 78 0.98 13.51 3.67
N ALA A 79 0.71 14.60 4.37
CA ALA A 79 1.24 15.93 4.01
C ALA A 79 2.78 15.97 4.07
N ALA A 80 3.39 15.26 5.02
CA ALA A 80 4.85 15.10 5.12
C ALA A 80 5.43 14.15 4.04
N HIS A 81 4.62 13.26 3.46
CA HIS A 81 5.04 12.25 2.49
C HIS A 81 4.13 12.22 1.26
N PRO A 82 3.99 13.33 0.50
CA PRO A 82 2.94 13.50 -0.51
C PRO A 82 3.14 12.63 -1.76
N LEU A 83 4.33 12.06 -1.96
CA LEU A 83 4.66 11.20 -3.09
C LEU A 83 4.39 9.72 -2.81
N GLU A 84 4.08 9.37 -1.56
CA GLU A 84 3.87 7.99 -1.17
C GLU A 84 2.42 7.53 -1.40
N GLY A 85 2.28 6.32 -1.96
CA GLY A 85 0.95 5.72 -2.12
C GLY A 85 0.37 5.26 -0.77
N TYR A 86 -0.93 5.36 -0.58
CA TYR A 86 -1.62 5.09 0.69
C TYR A 86 -1.24 3.76 1.37
N ARG A 87 -0.95 2.70 0.60
CA ARG A 87 -0.55 1.40 1.17
C ARG A 87 0.83 1.47 1.80
N ARG A 88 1.81 2.09 1.10
CA ARG A 88 3.15 2.27 1.66
C ARG A 88 3.09 3.20 2.87
N LEU A 89 2.36 4.30 2.75
CA LEU A 89 2.11 5.25 3.82
C LEU A 89 1.57 4.56 5.09
N CYS A 90 0.60 3.65 4.93
CA CYS A 90 0.04 2.87 6.02
C CYS A 90 1.12 2.08 6.78
N PHE A 91 1.98 1.35 6.07
CA PHE A 91 3.05 0.59 6.71
C PHE A 91 4.16 1.48 7.30
N MET A 92 4.45 2.62 6.66
CA MET A 92 5.39 3.61 7.23
C MET A 92 4.87 4.16 8.57
N MET A 93 3.60 4.53 8.66
CA MET A 93 2.99 4.99 9.92
C MET A 93 3.00 3.88 10.98
N LEU A 94 2.70 2.65 10.59
CA LEU A 94 2.68 1.51 11.47
C LEU A 94 4.07 1.21 12.04
N ASP A 95 5.10 1.21 11.20
CA ASP A 95 6.48 0.96 11.60
C ASP A 95 7.05 2.10 12.46
N ALA A 96 6.67 3.35 12.17
CA ALA A 96 7.05 4.52 12.95
C ALA A 96 6.24 4.69 14.26
N GLY A 97 5.24 3.85 14.51
CA GLY A 97 4.39 3.96 15.71
C GLY A 97 3.48 5.17 15.73
N VAL A 98 3.22 5.81 14.58
CA VAL A 98 2.37 7.00 14.48
C VAL A 98 0.91 6.62 14.65
N VAL A 99 0.44 5.68 13.82
CA VAL A 99 -0.94 5.17 13.87
C VAL A 99 -0.96 3.73 13.37
N ALA A 100 -1.65 2.85 14.08
CA ALA A 100 -1.79 1.43 13.72
C ALA A 100 -3.18 1.17 13.11
N VAL A 101 -3.23 1.18 11.78
CA VAL A 101 -4.46 1.04 10.99
C VAL A 101 -4.28 0.10 9.80
N SER A 102 -5.38 -0.33 9.19
CA SER A 102 -5.32 -1.11 7.95
C SER A 102 -5.14 -0.21 6.72
N PRO A 103 -4.59 -0.75 5.61
CA PRO A 103 -4.52 0.00 4.34
C PRO A 103 -5.89 0.49 3.85
N THR A 104 -6.95 -0.24 4.12
CA THR A 104 -8.32 0.16 3.75
C THR A 104 -8.79 1.37 4.57
N SER A 105 -8.45 1.42 5.86
CA SER A 105 -8.77 2.57 6.73
C SER A 105 -7.98 3.81 6.29
N THR A 106 -6.70 3.68 6.02
CA THR A 106 -5.87 4.76 5.46
C THR A 106 -6.47 5.30 4.15
N TRP A 107 -6.87 4.39 3.25
CA TRP A 107 -7.51 4.80 2.00
C TRP A 107 -8.81 5.58 2.23
N ARG A 108 -9.68 5.13 3.14
CA ARG A 108 -10.95 5.81 3.44
C ARG A 108 -10.74 7.22 3.97
N VAL A 109 -9.81 7.40 4.90
CA VAL A 109 -9.49 8.72 5.46
C VAL A 109 -8.96 9.66 4.39
N LEU A 110 -7.95 9.24 3.61
CA LEU A 110 -7.36 10.06 2.56
C LEU A 110 -8.34 10.34 1.41
N HIS A 111 -9.24 9.38 1.09
CA HIS A 111 -10.29 9.58 0.10
C HIS A 111 -11.32 10.61 0.57
N ALA A 112 -11.79 10.52 1.82
CA ALA A 112 -12.70 11.49 2.40
C ALA A 112 -12.11 12.90 2.47
N ALA A 113 -10.80 13.01 2.71
CA ALA A 113 -10.06 14.28 2.68
C ALA A 113 -9.73 14.79 1.25
N GLY A 114 -10.10 14.07 0.19
CA GLY A 114 -9.82 14.46 -1.20
C GLY A 114 -8.34 14.37 -1.60
N LEU A 115 -7.50 13.68 -0.83
CA LEU A 115 -6.05 13.63 -1.00
C LEU A 115 -5.57 12.52 -1.94
N LEU A 116 -6.46 11.63 -2.39
CA LEU A 116 -6.09 10.55 -3.30
C LEU A 116 -6.12 11.00 -4.76
N ARG A 117 -4.97 10.93 -5.42
CA ARG A 117 -4.88 11.11 -6.87
C ARG A 117 -5.36 9.85 -7.59
N ARG A 118 -6.10 10.01 -8.70
CA ARG A 118 -6.41 8.90 -9.60
C ARG A 118 -5.15 8.54 -10.37
N PHE A 119 -4.52 7.43 -10.02
CA PHE A 119 -3.47 6.83 -10.84
C PHE A 119 -4.11 6.10 -12.03
N GLY A 120 -3.41 6.13 -13.18
CA GLY A 120 -3.85 5.42 -14.37
C GLY A 120 -4.10 3.91 -14.14
N LYS A 121 -4.64 3.23 -15.16
CA LYS A 121 -4.97 1.80 -15.08
C LYS A 121 -3.77 0.97 -14.61
N ALA A 122 -4.01 0.07 -13.66
CA ALA A 122 -3.01 -0.89 -13.21
C ALA A 122 -2.56 -1.76 -14.40
N SER A 123 -1.25 -1.93 -14.59
CA SER A 123 -0.72 -2.85 -15.59
C SER A 123 -1.11 -4.29 -15.22
N LYS A 124 -1.48 -5.09 -16.22
CA LYS A 124 -1.76 -6.52 -16.02
C LYS A 124 -0.49 -7.20 -15.49
N LYS A 125 -0.63 -7.98 -14.42
CA LYS A 125 0.47 -8.82 -13.92
C LYS A 125 0.70 -9.95 -14.91
N GLY A 126 1.94 -10.11 -15.37
CA GLY A 126 2.35 -11.29 -16.12
C GLY A 126 2.35 -12.54 -15.22
N THR A 127 2.03 -13.67 -15.78
CA THR A 127 2.09 -14.98 -15.13
C THR A 127 3.27 -15.76 -15.67
N GLY A 128 4.01 -16.49 -14.84
CA GLY A 128 4.87 -17.57 -15.32
C GLY A 128 6.37 -17.48 -15.05
N PHE A 129 6.88 -16.58 -14.19
CA PHE A 129 8.27 -16.65 -13.75
C PHE A 129 8.39 -17.27 -12.37
N VAL A 130 9.25 -18.30 -12.23
CA VAL A 130 9.56 -18.91 -10.93
C VAL A 130 10.29 -17.88 -10.07
N GLN A 131 9.66 -17.50 -8.96
CA GLN A 131 10.25 -16.53 -8.05
C GLN A 131 11.31 -17.21 -7.20
N PRO A 132 12.50 -16.58 -6.97
CA PRO A 132 13.48 -17.10 -6.03
C PRO A 132 12.90 -17.09 -4.62
N LEU A 133 13.16 -18.16 -3.87
CA LEU A 133 12.66 -18.36 -2.51
C LEU A 133 13.60 -17.75 -1.47
N ALA A 134 14.90 -17.74 -1.76
CA ALA A 134 15.92 -17.22 -0.86
C ALA A 134 16.72 -16.05 -1.49
N PRO A 135 17.29 -15.17 -0.66
CA PRO A 135 18.25 -14.17 -1.12
C PRO A 135 19.45 -14.82 -1.84
N HIS A 136 20.00 -14.11 -2.80
CA HIS A 136 21.16 -14.53 -3.59
C HIS A 136 20.99 -15.79 -4.47
N GLU A 137 19.76 -16.31 -4.63
CA GLU A 137 19.51 -17.34 -5.65
C GLU A 137 19.55 -16.77 -7.07
N HIS A 138 19.00 -15.58 -7.26
CA HIS A 138 18.94 -14.91 -8.56
C HIS A 138 19.39 -13.45 -8.43
N TRP A 139 20.39 -13.06 -9.22
CA TRP A 139 20.70 -11.65 -9.43
C TRP A 139 20.32 -11.23 -10.84
N HIS A 140 19.47 -10.22 -10.94
CA HIS A 140 19.13 -9.60 -12.21
C HIS A 140 20.13 -8.49 -12.51
N VAL A 141 20.71 -8.51 -13.69
CA VAL A 141 21.61 -7.46 -14.18
C VAL A 141 21.03 -6.82 -15.42
N ASP A 142 21.13 -5.51 -15.50
CA ASP A 142 20.67 -4.73 -16.65
C ASP A 142 21.37 -3.38 -16.74
N ILE A 143 21.47 -2.84 -17.95
CA ILE A 143 22.08 -1.55 -18.24
C ILE A 143 20.98 -0.57 -18.67
N SER A 144 20.86 0.53 -17.96
CA SER A 144 19.90 1.59 -18.27
C SER A 144 20.58 2.89 -18.65
N TYR A 145 20.02 3.57 -19.63
CA TYR A 145 20.48 4.91 -20.02
C TYR A 145 19.91 5.96 -19.06
N ILE A 146 20.80 6.83 -18.57
CA ILE A 146 20.47 8.00 -17.75
C ILE A 146 20.88 9.26 -18.52
N ASN A 147 19.92 10.13 -18.81
CA ASN A 147 20.20 11.43 -19.43
C ASN A 147 20.55 12.45 -18.34
N ILE A 148 21.69 13.09 -18.46
CA ILE A 148 22.18 14.13 -17.56
C ILE A 148 22.65 15.31 -18.42
N GLY A 149 21.95 16.42 -18.34
CA GLY A 149 22.30 17.63 -19.11
C GLY A 149 22.39 17.42 -20.64
N GLY A 150 21.60 16.49 -21.19
CA GLY A 150 21.60 16.14 -22.61
C GLY A 150 22.58 15.02 -23.01
N THR A 151 23.47 14.61 -22.11
CA THR A 151 24.41 13.50 -22.34
C THR A 151 23.85 12.20 -21.75
N PHE A 152 23.98 11.10 -22.47
CA PHE A 152 23.57 9.78 -22.01
C PHE A 152 24.74 9.04 -21.34
N TYR A 153 24.47 8.56 -20.12
CA TYR A 153 25.36 7.72 -19.34
C TYR A 153 24.76 6.33 -19.16
N TYR A 154 25.59 5.34 -18.92
CA TYR A 154 25.21 3.94 -18.76
C TYR A 154 25.23 3.56 -17.29
N LEU A 155 24.07 3.22 -16.73
CA LEU A 155 23.93 2.70 -15.38
C LEU A 155 23.77 1.19 -15.45
N CYS A 156 24.74 0.44 -14.96
CA CYS A 156 24.61 -0.98 -14.71
C CYS A 156 24.18 -1.21 -13.26
N SER A 157 23.19 -2.08 -13.04
CA SER A 157 22.69 -2.42 -11.70
C SER A 157 22.53 -3.92 -11.54
N LEU A 158 22.86 -4.43 -10.35
CA LEU A 158 22.58 -5.80 -9.93
C LEU A 158 21.53 -5.78 -8.84
N LEU A 159 20.40 -6.48 -9.06
CA LEU A 159 19.27 -6.56 -8.14
C LEU A 159 19.05 -8.00 -7.70
N ASP A 160 19.01 -8.23 -6.39
CA ASP A 160 18.58 -9.54 -5.85
C ASP A 160 17.11 -9.80 -6.12
N GLY A 161 16.84 -10.91 -6.76
CA GLY A 161 15.50 -11.26 -7.24
C GLY A 161 14.49 -11.59 -6.14
N CYS A 162 14.96 -12.01 -4.97
CA CYS A 162 14.13 -12.31 -3.80
C CYS A 162 13.81 -11.05 -2.99
N SER A 163 14.86 -10.42 -2.48
CA SER A 163 14.76 -9.28 -1.55
C SER A 163 14.50 -7.94 -2.23
N ARG A 164 14.77 -7.82 -3.53
CA ARG A 164 14.78 -6.56 -4.27
C ARG A 164 15.94 -5.63 -3.89
N TYR A 165 16.90 -6.11 -3.15
CA TYR A 165 18.09 -5.37 -2.74
C TYR A 165 18.97 -5.06 -3.93
N ILE A 166 19.49 -3.84 -4.03
CA ILE A 166 20.51 -3.46 -5.02
C ILE A 166 21.85 -3.90 -4.46
N VAL A 167 22.36 -4.98 -5.01
CA VAL A 167 23.61 -5.64 -4.58
C VAL A 167 24.80 -4.77 -4.92
N HIS A 168 24.85 -4.32 -6.18
CA HIS A 168 25.86 -3.38 -6.66
C HIS A 168 25.37 -2.60 -7.87
N TRP A 169 26.05 -1.50 -8.17
CA TRP A 169 25.76 -0.65 -9.31
C TRP A 169 26.96 0.23 -9.64
N ASP A 170 27.05 0.68 -10.88
CA ASP A 170 27.96 1.75 -11.30
C ASP A 170 27.37 2.52 -12.49
N ILE A 171 27.78 3.77 -12.65
CA ILE A 171 27.40 4.64 -13.75
C ILE A 171 28.64 5.18 -14.45
N ARG A 172 28.69 5.06 -15.79
CA ARG A 172 29.85 5.39 -16.62
C ARG A 172 29.44 6.07 -17.91
N GLU A 173 30.41 6.70 -18.58
CA GLU A 173 30.25 7.29 -19.93
C GLU A 173 30.08 6.21 -21.01
N ALA A 174 30.74 5.08 -20.82
CA ALA A 174 30.64 3.87 -21.63
C ALA A 174 30.48 2.66 -20.73
N MET A 175 29.92 1.59 -21.25
CA MET A 175 29.75 0.32 -20.51
C MET A 175 30.16 -0.83 -21.42
N THR A 176 31.38 -1.27 -21.25
CA THR A 176 31.94 -2.42 -21.96
C THR A 176 31.58 -3.70 -21.23
N GLU A 177 31.90 -4.82 -21.84
CA GLU A 177 31.81 -6.15 -21.23
C GLU A 177 32.66 -6.25 -19.95
N GLY A 178 33.95 -5.87 -20.03
CA GLY A 178 34.85 -5.86 -18.88
C GLY A 178 34.37 -4.96 -17.74
N ASP A 179 33.67 -3.86 -18.03
CA ASP A 179 33.05 -3.03 -17.00
C ASP A 179 31.96 -3.78 -16.23
N VAL A 180 31.15 -4.57 -16.95
CA VAL A 180 30.09 -5.39 -16.32
C VAL A 180 30.71 -6.49 -15.47
N GLU A 181 31.80 -7.12 -15.92
CA GLU A 181 32.56 -8.13 -15.12
C GLU A 181 33.06 -7.53 -13.81
N ILE A 182 33.67 -6.34 -13.86
CA ILE A 182 34.13 -5.62 -12.67
C ILE A 182 32.96 -5.35 -11.70
N ILE A 183 31.82 -4.94 -12.22
CA ILE A 183 30.61 -4.67 -11.40
C ILE A 183 30.07 -5.94 -10.75
N VAL A 184 30.06 -7.07 -11.49
CA VAL A 184 29.64 -8.37 -10.93
C VAL A 184 30.67 -8.87 -9.91
N GLN A 185 31.97 -8.71 -10.17
CA GLN A 185 33.02 -9.07 -9.23
C GLN A 185 32.92 -8.27 -7.93
N ALA A 186 32.71 -6.95 -8.00
CA ALA A 186 32.52 -6.11 -6.82
C ALA A 186 31.24 -6.51 -6.00
N ALA A 187 30.20 -6.99 -6.67
CA ALA A 187 29.03 -7.55 -6.00
C ALA A 187 29.37 -8.85 -5.24
N ARG A 188 30.16 -9.74 -5.84
CA ARG A 188 30.65 -10.99 -5.20
C ARG A 188 31.52 -10.73 -3.99
N GLU A 189 32.39 -9.73 -4.06
CA GLU A 189 33.26 -9.35 -2.93
C GLU A 189 32.44 -8.87 -1.72
N LYS A 190 31.27 -8.24 -1.95
CA LYS A 190 30.36 -7.88 -0.88
C LYS A 190 29.62 -9.08 -0.28
N PHE A 191 29.40 -10.14 -1.07
CA PHE A 191 28.69 -11.34 -0.68
C PHE A 191 29.47 -12.60 -1.11
N PRO A 192 30.61 -12.90 -0.47
CA PRO A 192 31.55 -13.93 -0.94
C PRO A 192 30.99 -15.35 -0.93
N GLY A 193 29.96 -15.62 -0.12
CA GLY A 193 29.26 -16.90 -0.10
C GLY A 193 28.18 -17.07 -1.18
N ALA A 194 27.90 -16.03 -1.98
CA ALA A 194 26.83 -16.08 -2.95
C ALA A 194 27.28 -16.66 -4.29
N ALA A 195 26.55 -17.63 -4.81
CA ALA A 195 26.73 -18.19 -6.16
C ALA A 195 25.40 -18.08 -6.95
N PRO A 196 24.95 -16.85 -7.25
CA PRO A 196 23.64 -16.62 -7.84
C PRO A 196 23.56 -17.10 -9.29
N ARG A 197 22.33 -17.33 -9.74
CA ARG A 197 22.01 -17.36 -11.15
C ARG A 197 21.90 -15.92 -11.66
N ILE A 198 22.78 -15.53 -12.58
CA ILE A 198 22.74 -14.21 -13.22
C ILE A 198 21.68 -14.21 -14.32
N ILE A 199 20.73 -13.29 -14.23
CA ILE A 199 19.66 -13.12 -15.22
C ILE A 199 19.87 -11.78 -15.91
N SER A 200 20.08 -11.80 -17.23
CA SER A 200 20.23 -10.59 -18.06
C SER A 200 19.30 -10.62 -19.27
N ASP A 201 19.19 -9.50 -19.95
CA ASP A 201 18.68 -9.44 -21.31
C ASP A 201 19.71 -9.99 -22.34
N ASN A 202 19.46 -9.76 -23.62
CA ASN A 202 20.35 -10.14 -24.71
C ASN A 202 21.24 -8.97 -25.18
N GLY A 203 21.57 -8.03 -24.30
CA GLY A 203 22.49 -6.95 -24.61
C GLY A 203 23.87 -7.47 -25.05
N PRO A 204 24.59 -6.74 -25.91
CA PRO A 204 25.87 -7.20 -26.46
C PRO A 204 26.89 -7.55 -25.38
N GLN A 205 26.89 -6.82 -24.26
CA GLN A 205 27.81 -7.08 -23.12
C GLN A 205 27.54 -8.43 -22.45
N PHE A 206 26.30 -8.92 -22.45
CA PHE A 206 25.90 -10.16 -21.80
C PHE A 206 25.97 -11.41 -22.71
N ILE A 207 26.05 -11.21 -24.06
CA ILE A 207 26.16 -12.32 -25.00
C ILE A 207 27.63 -12.68 -25.30
N ALA A 208 28.55 -11.80 -24.95
CA ALA A 208 29.97 -11.95 -25.21
C ALA A 208 30.51 -13.24 -24.57
N ARG A 209 31.57 -13.78 -25.17
CA ARG A 209 32.16 -15.04 -24.74
C ARG A 209 32.89 -14.90 -23.39
N ASP A 210 33.60 -13.82 -23.24
CA ASP A 210 34.43 -13.57 -22.06
C ASP A 210 33.57 -13.41 -20.82
N PHE A 211 32.44 -12.69 -20.91
CA PHE A 211 31.48 -12.59 -19.84
C PHE A 211 30.91 -13.96 -19.40
N LYS A 212 30.59 -14.83 -20.35
CA LYS A 212 30.10 -16.19 -20.04
C LYS A 212 31.15 -17.04 -19.35
N ASP A 213 32.40 -16.95 -19.83
CA ASP A 213 33.55 -17.68 -19.25
C ASP A 213 33.86 -17.14 -17.85
N PHE A 214 33.81 -15.82 -17.64
CA PHE A 214 33.92 -15.20 -16.32
C PHE A 214 32.85 -15.72 -15.35
N ILE A 215 31.59 -15.71 -15.73
CA ILE A 215 30.49 -16.20 -14.90
C ILE A 215 30.69 -17.66 -14.51
N ARG A 216 31.14 -18.51 -15.46
CA ARG A 216 31.42 -19.94 -15.21
C ARG A 216 32.58 -20.13 -14.26
N ILE A 217 33.68 -19.41 -14.47
CA ILE A 217 34.87 -19.46 -13.60
C ILE A 217 34.52 -19.06 -12.17
N CYS A 218 33.61 -18.10 -12.04
CA CYS A 218 33.10 -17.66 -10.75
C CYS A 218 32.12 -18.64 -10.07
N GLY A 219 31.82 -19.79 -10.63
CA GLY A 219 30.88 -20.78 -10.09
C GLY A 219 29.41 -20.35 -10.17
N MET A 220 29.10 -19.34 -10.98
CA MET A 220 27.76 -18.84 -11.20
C MET A 220 27.16 -19.44 -12.48
N THR A 221 25.84 -19.29 -12.65
CA THR A 221 25.16 -19.65 -13.90
C THR A 221 24.57 -18.40 -14.55
N HIS A 222 24.59 -18.37 -15.88
CA HIS A 222 24.01 -17.26 -16.66
C HIS A 222 22.77 -17.72 -17.42
N VAL A 223 21.66 -17.02 -17.22
CA VAL A 223 20.40 -17.23 -17.93
C VAL A 223 20.01 -15.93 -18.63
N ARG A 224 19.93 -15.99 -19.94
CA ARG A 224 19.42 -14.90 -20.75
C ARG A 224 17.91 -14.97 -20.86
N THR A 225 17.25 -13.84 -20.80
CA THR A 225 15.82 -13.78 -21.01
C THR A 225 15.50 -14.12 -22.46
N SER A 226 14.51 -14.98 -22.68
CA SER A 226 14.04 -15.25 -24.02
C SER A 226 13.36 -14.00 -24.60
N PRO A 227 13.51 -13.72 -25.92
CA PRO A 227 12.80 -12.63 -26.60
C PRO A 227 11.28 -12.67 -26.40
N PHE A 228 10.73 -13.88 -26.17
CA PHE A 228 9.29 -14.10 -25.92
C PHE A 228 8.90 -14.06 -24.45
N TYR A 229 9.83 -13.85 -23.51
CA TYR A 229 9.60 -13.78 -22.08
C TYR A 229 10.31 -12.57 -21.43
N PRO A 230 9.99 -11.33 -21.83
CA PRO A 230 10.59 -10.13 -21.26
C PRO A 230 10.28 -9.96 -19.76
N GLN A 231 9.27 -10.65 -19.25
CA GLN A 231 8.83 -10.57 -17.85
C GLN A 231 9.89 -11.06 -16.84
N SER A 232 10.85 -11.88 -17.28
CA SER A 232 11.93 -12.36 -16.39
C SER A 232 12.83 -11.22 -15.91
N ASN A 233 12.98 -10.15 -16.68
CA ASN A 233 13.76 -8.96 -16.29
C ASN A 233 12.91 -7.80 -15.73
N GLY A 234 11.58 -7.96 -15.66
CA GLY A 234 10.66 -6.92 -15.19
C GLY A 234 10.92 -6.42 -13.76
N LYS A 235 11.70 -7.16 -12.95
CA LYS A 235 12.09 -6.73 -11.61
C LYS A 235 13.09 -5.57 -11.67
N ILE A 236 14.12 -5.68 -12.47
CA ILE A 236 15.16 -4.66 -12.62
C ILE A 236 14.66 -3.49 -13.48
N GLU A 237 13.81 -3.75 -14.47
CA GLU A 237 13.15 -2.68 -15.21
C GLU A 237 12.31 -1.78 -14.28
N ARG A 238 11.59 -2.39 -13.33
CA ARG A 238 10.85 -1.66 -12.30
C ARG A 238 11.76 -0.85 -11.40
N TRP A 239 12.92 -1.39 -11.05
CA TRP A 239 13.95 -0.67 -10.31
C TRP A 239 14.42 0.56 -11.09
N HIS A 240 14.82 0.40 -12.35
CA HIS A 240 15.26 1.52 -13.18
C HIS A 240 14.17 2.59 -13.33
N LYS A 241 12.91 2.17 -13.47
CA LYS A 241 11.79 3.12 -13.48
C LYS A 241 11.68 3.89 -12.17
N SER A 242 11.80 3.22 -11.02
CA SER A 242 11.75 3.88 -9.70
C SER A 242 12.91 4.87 -9.55
N LEU A 243 14.14 4.46 -9.89
CA LEU A 243 15.31 5.34 -9.87
C LEU A 243 15.11 6.60 -10.73
N LYS A 244 14.65 6.43 -11.97
CA LYS A 244 14.42 7.56 -12.88
C LYS A 244 13.34 8.51 -12.37
N THR A 245 12.27 7.99 -11.79
CA THR A 245 11.12 8.81 -11.36
C THR A 245 11.27 9.40 -9.97
N GLU A 246 11.90 8.68 -9.05
CA GLU A 246 11.99 9.08 -7.64
C GLU A 246 13.34 9.75 -7.29
N CYS A 247 14.38 9.52 -8.11
CA CYS A 247 15.73 10.04 -7.86
C CYS A 247 16.20 11.02 -8.96
N ILE A 248 16.34 10.54 -10.21
CA ILE A 248 16.99 11.32 -11.28
C ILE A 248 16.15 12.54 -11.65
N ARG A 249 14.84 12.37 -11.90
CA ARG A 249 13.98 13.49 -12.32
C ARG A 249 13.84 14.57 -11.26
N PRO A 250 13.59 14.27 -9.98
CA PRO A 250 13.54 15.30 -8.95
C PRO A 250 14.92 15.88 -8.61
N GLY A 251 15.97 15.05 -8.66
CA GLY A 251 17.33 15.44 -8.29
C GLY A 251 18.05 16.27 -9.35
N THR A 252 17.60 16.22 -10.62
CA THR A 252 18.16 16.99 -11.74
C THR A 252 19.69 17.09 -11.72
N PRO A 253 20.46 15.96 -11.78
CA PRO A 253 21.90 15.99 -11.67
C PRO A 253 22.53 16.82 -12.78
N LEU A 254 23.59 17.59 -12.45
CA LEU A 254 24.26 18.51 -13.36
C LEU A 254 25.37 17.84 -14.17
N ASN A 255 26.01 16.83 -13.60
CA ASN A 255 27.10 16.06 -14.20
C ASN A 255 27.14 14.64 -13.65
N LEU A 256 28.09 13.84 -14.13
CA LEU A 256 28.24 12.43 -13.75
C LEU A 256 28.51 12.25 -12.24
N ASP A 257 29.37 13.08 -11.66
CA ASP A 257 29.71 12.96 -10.23
C ASP A 257 28.55 13.33 -9.33
N ASP A 258 27.78 14.37 -9.71
CA ASP A 258 26.55 14.73 -9.01
C ASP A 258 25.49 13.62 -9.11
N ALA A 259 25.34 13.03 -10.30
CA ALA A 259 24.48 11.87 -10.49
C ALA A 259 24.91 10.68 -9.62
N ARG A 260 26.20 10.39 -9.54
CA ARG A 260 26.73 9.31 -8.70
C ARG A 260 26.44 9.56 -7.22
N ARG A 261 26.61 10.80 -6.75
CA ARG A 261 26.27 11.20 -5.38
C ARG A 261 24.77 11.01 -5.07
N ILE A 262 23.91 11.51 -5.95
CA ILE A 262 22.43 11.41 -5.77
C ILE A 262 21.98 9.95 -5.80
N ILE A 263 22.47 9.15 -6.76
CA ILE A 263 22.16 7.73 -6.89
C ILE A 263 22.63 6.95 -5.67
N THR A 264 23.82 7.25 -5.14
CA THR A 264 24.35 6.61 -3.92
C THR A 264 23.38 6.82 -2.74
N GLY A 265 22.95 8.05 -2.51
CA GLY A 265 22.00 8.38 -1.45
C GLY A 265 20.63 7.70 -1.66
N TYR A 266 20.16 7.69 -2.89
CA TYR A 266 18.88 7.03 -3.20
C TYR A 266 18.94 5.51 -3.03
N ILE A 267 20.03 4.84 -3.45
CA ILE A 267 20.19 3.40 -3.27
C ILE A 267 20.29 3.04 -1.78
N ALA A 268 20.99 3.84 -1.00
CA ALA A 268 21.03 3.66 0.45
C ALA A 268 19.60 3.75 1.06
N HIS A 269 18.82 4.76 0.68
CA HIS A 269 17.41 4.88 1.06
C HIS A 269 16.57 3.71 0.55
N TYR A 270 16.69 3.35 -0.71
CA TYR A 270 15.96 2.25 -1.34
C TYR A 270 16.18 0.93 -0.62
N ASN A 271 17.43 0.60 -0.33
CA ASN A 271 17.79 -0.66 0.30
C ASN A 271 17.39 -0.73 1.77
N ASN A 272 17.53 0.36 2.54
CA ASN A 272 17.41 0.34 4.00
C ASN A 272 16.06 0.86 4.52
N VAL A 273 15.36 1.71 3.77
CA VAL A 273 14.20 2.45 4.28
C VAL A 273 12.96 2.26 3.41
N ARG A 274 13.12 2.28 2.08
CA ARG A 274 11.98 2.29 1.18
C ARG A 274 11.23 0.96 1.18
N LEU A 275 9.99 0.98 1.65
CA LEU A 275 9.13 -0.21 1.70
C LEU A 275 8.71 -0.66 0.31
N HIS A 276 8.86 -1.95 0.02
CA HIS A 276 8.62 -2.52 -1.31
C HIS A 276 7.41 -3.45 -1.33
N SER A 277 6.38 -3.11 -2.14
CA SER A 277 5.11 -3.84 -2.18
C SER A 277 5.22 -5.32 -2.57
N ALA A 278 6.19 -5.68 -3.41
CA ALA A 278 6.35 -7.06 -3.87
C ALA A 278 6.92 -8.01 -2.80
N ILE A 279 7.44 -7.48 -1.70
CA ILE A 279 7.99 -8.24 -0.56
C ILE A 279 7.25 -7.93 0.76
N GLY A 280 5.95 -7.60 0.68
CA GLY A 280 5.13 -7.36 1.86
C GLY A 280 5.36 -6.01 2.55
N TYR A 281 5.78 -5.00 1.79
CA TYR A 281 6.12 -3.67 2.33
C TYR A 281 7.24 -3.73 3.38
N LEU A 282 8.25 -4.55 3.13
CA LEU A 282 9.52 -4.53 3.85
C LEU A 282 10.53 -3.65 3.12
N ALA A 283 11.56 -3.17 3.82
CA ALA A 283 12.74 -2.66 3.15
C ALA A 283 13.53 -3.85 2.53
N PRO A 284 14.16 -3.68 1.36
CA PRO A 284 14.93 -4.74 0.72
C PRO A 284 15.98 -5.39 1.63
N LYS A 285 16.65 -4.61 2.48
CA LYS A 285 17.63 -5.11 3.45
C LYS A 285 16.98 -6.02 4.50
N ASP A 286 15.80 -5.68 5.01
CA ASP A 286 15.11 -6.51 5.99
C ASP A 286 14.79 -7.89 5.44
N LYS A 287 14.37 -7.94 4.17
CA LYS A 287 14.12 -9.20 3.47
C LYS A 287 15.40 -9.95 3.18
N LEU A 288 16.48 -9.25 2.79
CA LEU A 288 17.81 -9.86 2.55
C LEU A 288 18.34 -10.55 3.80
N GLU A 289 18.17 -9.93 4.96
CA GLU A 289 18.66 -10.40 6.25
C GLU A 289 17.67 -11.35 6.98
N GLY A 290 16.54 -11.69 6.37
CA GLY A 290 15.58 -12.65 6.92
C GLY A 290 14.77 -12.11 8.11
N ARG A 291 14.64 -10.77 8.26
CA ARG A 291 13.94 -10.12 9.39
C ARG A 291 12.41 -10.06 9.23
N GLU A 292 11.87 -10.56 8.11
CA GLU A 292 10.47 -10.42 7.76
C GLU A 292 9.49 -10.94 8.81
N LYS A 293 9.78 -12.10 9.41
CA LYS A 293 8.88 -12.71 10.41
C LYS A 293 8.70 -11.84 11.64
N GLY A 294 9.80 -11.26 12.14
CA GLY A 294 9.77 -10.37 13.29
C GLY A 294 9.01 -9.08 13.01
N ILE A 295 9.23 -8.48 11.84
CA ILE A 295 8.54 -7.25 11.43
C ILE A 295 7.04 -7.48 11.26
N PHE A 296 6.63 -8.60 10.64
CA PHE A 296 5.20 -8.92 10.49
C PHE A 296 4.53 -9.17 11.84
N ALA A 297 5.16 -9.94 12.72
CA ALA A 297 4.64 -10.18 14.08
C ALA A 297 4.48 -8.87 14.88
N GLU A 298 5.43 -7.96 14.79
CA GLU A 298 5.35 -6.66 15.45
C GLU A 298 4.22 -5.79 14.87
N ARG A 299 4.03 -5.79 13.55
CA ARG A 299 2.92 -5.08 12.90
C ARG A 299 1.57 -5.61 13.33
N ASP A 300 1.41 -6.93 13.40
CA ASP A 300 0.17 -7.58 13.85
C ASP A 300 -0.11 -7.23 15.32
N ARG A 301 0.90 -7.25 16.18
CA ARG A 301 0.80 -6.84 17.57
C ARG A 301 0.31 -5.39 17.71
N ARG A 302 0.93 -4.45 16.99
CA ARG A 302 0.54 -3.02 17.02
C ARG A 302 -0.90 -2.79 16.54
N ILE A 303 -1.33 -3.50 15.50
CA ILE A 303 -2.70 -3.42 15.01
C ILE A 303 -3.68 -3.93 16.07
N GLU A 304 -3.37 -5.03 16.73
CA GLU A 304 -4.24 -5.60 17.76
C GLU A 304 -4.31 -4.70 19.00
N GLU A 305 -3.20 -4.17 19.45
CA GLU A 305 -3.16 -3.21 20.55
C GLU A 305 -4.00 -1.95 20.23
N ALA A 306 -3.91 -1.43 19.01
CA ALA A 306 -4.72 -0.30 18.61
C ALA A 306 -6.21 -0.62 18.57
N ARG A 307 -6.60 -1.85 18.19
CA ARG A 307 -8.00 -2.31 18.25
C ARG A 307 -8.50 -2.35 19.68
N GLN A 308 -7.73 -2.91 20.60
CA GLN A 308 -8.10 -2.98 22.00
C GLN A 308 -8.22 -1.58 22.63
N ARG A 309 -7.27 -0.69 22.35
CA ARG A 309 -7.33 0.71 22.80
C ARG A 309 -8.63 1.40 22.34
N ARG A 310 -8.99 1.30 21.05
CA ARG A 310 -10.24 1.88 20.52
C ARG A 310 -11.46 1.29 21.20
N LYS A 311 -11.48 -0.03 21.43
CA LYS A 311 -12.58 -0.70 22.13
C LYS A 311 -12.76 -0.16 23.54
N LEU A 312 -11.67 -0.03 24.31
CA LEU A 312 -11.70 0.50 25.66
C LEU A 312 -12.14 1.97 25.70
N ALA A 313 -11.63 2.81 24.78
CA ALA A 313 -12.06 4.20 24.66
C ALA A 313 -13.57 4.32 24.40
N ARG A 314 -14.11 3.50 23.50
CA ARG A 314 -15.55 3.47 23.22
C ARG A 314 -16.41 2.94 24.37
N GLN A 315 -15.89 2.01 25.15
CA GLN A 315 -16.58 1.55 26.37
C GLN A 315 -16.65 2.66 27.41
N ALA A 316 -15.54 3.35 27.66
CA ALA A 316 -15.51 4.49 28.58
C ALA A 316 -16.46 5.63 28.16
N GLU A 317 -16.48 6.00 26.87
CA GLU A 317 -17.43 7.00 26.35
C GLU A 317 -18.89 6.59 26.56
N ARG A 318 -19.24 5.31 26.39
CA ARG A 318 -20.62 4.81 26.62
C ARG A 318 -20.99 4.83 28.08
N GLU A 319 -20.07 4.48 28.97
CA GLU A 319 -20.29 4.53 30.43
C GLU A 319 -20.50 5.96 30.90
N GLU A 320 -19.70 6.91 30.42
CA GLU A 320 -19.83 8.34 30.71
C GLU A 320 -21.20 8.88 30.22
N GLN A 321 -21.57 8.59 28.98
CA GLN A 321 -22.89 8.98 28.43
C GLN A 321 -24.06 8.36 29.21
N ALA A 322 -23.93 7.14 29.69
CA ALA A 322 -24.97 6.49 30.50
C ALA A 322 -25.09 7.15 31.86
N VAL A 323 -24.02 7.56 32.49
CA VAL A 323 -24.03 8.31 33.77
C VAL A 323 -24.66 9.68 33.58
N ASP A 324 -24.31 10.43 32.55
CA ASP A 324 -24.88 11.74 32.25
C ASP A 324 -26.38 11.65 31.98
N THR A 325 -26.81 10.64 31.24
CA THR A 325 -28.24 10.39 30.95
C THR A 325 -29.00 10.05 32.24
N ALA A 326 -28.42 9.26 33.13
CA ALA A 326 -29.02 8.91 34.41
C ALA A 326 -29.14 10.14 35.37
N LEU A 327 -28.11 10.98 35.39
CA LEU A 327 -28.11 12.24 36.15
C LEU A 327 -29.18 13.20 35.65
N LEU A 328 -29.33 13.39 34.34
CA LEU A 328 -30.37 14.23 33.74
C LEU A 328 -31.79 13.71 34.01
N ALA A 329 -31.96 12.39 34.06
CA ALA A 329 -33.24 11.75 34.39
C ALA A 329 -33.62 11.86 35.88
N ALA A 330 -32.62 12.02 36.77
CA ALA A 330 -32.85 12.19 38.20
C ALA A 330 -33.14 13.63 38.63
N VAL A 331 -32.88 14.62 37.77
CA VAL A 331 -33.11 16.05 38.02
C VAL A 331 -34.47 16.52 37.49
N ASN A 332 -35.14 15.74 36.63
CA ASN A 332 -36.49 15.95 36.13
C ASN A 332 -37.51 15.09 36.89
#